data_ed91ce210793ec61fe90c6dc2fef8181
#
_entry.id   ed91ce210793ec61fe90c6dc2fef8181
#
_cell.length_a   1.000
_cell.length_b   1.000
_cell.length_c   1.000
_cell.angle_alpha   90.00
_cell.angle_beta   90.00
_cell.angle_gamma   90.00
#
_symmetry.space_group_name_H-M   'P 1'
#
loop_
_entity.id
_entity.type
_entity.pdbx_description
1 polymer ?
#
loop_
_entity_poly.entity_id
_entity_poly.type
_entity_poly.pdbx_seq_one_letter_code
_entity_poly.pdbx_strand_id
1 'polypeptide(L)'
;MDPDLRGTARAGNINDLYAIIQSKPDILDKELFVETPLHVAASPGETNFALEILRLKPSFRRKRLSPLHLALQNKHSDTVRRLVKFDSKLIRVKGREGLTPLHFVAKTDDQLSFADQKVDLLSKFLDVCSSSINDVTIHEETALHIAVKSSSFYTLQFLLIWLQKTYKGEVLCLTDEGGKATLCCILRCPFHNLRHASIYSLVP
;
A
#
# COMPACT_ATOMS: atom_id res chain seq x y z
N MET A 1 -21.32 -10.39 -7.46
CA MET A 1 -21.37 -10.71 -6.02
C MET A 1 -22.82 -10.73 -5.60
N ASP A 2 -23.22 -11.67 -4.76
CA ASP A 2 -24.55 -11.79 -4.19
C ASP A 2 -24.91 -10.48 -3.46
N PRO A 3 -26.11 -9.89 -3.66
CA PRO A 3 -26.51 -8.62 -3.04
C PRO A 3 -26.47 -8.67 -1.51
N ASP A 4 -26.92 -9.80 -0.92
CA ASP A 4 -26.94 -9.98 0.53
C ASP A 4 -25.54 -9.99 1.10
N LEU A 5 -24.61 -10.74 0.49
CA LEU A 5 -23.20 -10.75 0.88
C LEU A 5 -22.53 -9.38 0.73
N ARG A 6 -22.93 -8.61 -0.29
CA ARG A 6 -22.41 -7.25 -0.49
C ARG A 6 -22.90 -6.29 0.60
N GLY A 7 -24.18 -6.36 0.94
CA GLY A 7 -24.76 -5.57 2.03
C GLY A 7 -24.11 -5.89 3.37
N THR A 8 -23.98 -7.16 3.69
CA THR A 8 -23.34 -7.67 4.90
C THR A 8 -21.88 -7.24 5.00
N ALA A 9 -21.12 -7.30 3.89
CA ALA A 9 -19.73 -6.88 3.85
C ALA A 9 -19.57 -5.36 4.06
N ARG A 10 -20.49 -4.56 3.53
CA ARG A 10 -20.50 -3.10 3.71
C ARG A 10 -20.87 -2.70 5.14
N ALA A 11 -21.76 -3.48 5.78
CA ALA A 11 -22.19 -3.26 7.16
C ALA A 11 -21.22 -3.84 8.20
N GLY A 12 -20.27 -4.67 7.78
CA GLY A 12 -19.32 -5.33 8.68
C GLY A 12 -19.94 -6.41 9.58
N ASN A 13 -21.13 -6.92 9.24
CA ASN A 13 -21.86 -7.87 10.08
C ASN A 13 -21.34 -9.31 9.89
N ILE A 14 -20.54 -9.77 10.84
CA ILE A 14 -19.95 -11.11 10.82
C ILE A 14 -20.99 -12.21 11.06
N ASN A 15 -22.02 -11.95 11.86
CA ASN A 15 -23.06 -12.96 12.14
C ASN A 15 -23.86 -13.28 10.87
N ASP A 16 -24.24 -12.26 10.12
CA ASP A 16 -24.95 -12.43 8.85
C ASP A 16 -24.04 -13.11 7.80
N LEU A 17 -22.73 -12.85 7.82
CA LEU A 17 -21.77 -13.56 6.98
C LEU A 17 -21.86 -15.07 7.19
N TYR A 18 -21.80 -15.51 8.45
CA TYR A 18 -21.88 -16.93 8.76
C TYR A 18 -23.26 -17.53 8.43
N ALA A 19 -24.35 -16.81 8.64
CA ALA A 19 -25.69 -17.24 8.25
C ALA A 19 -25.77 -17.45 6.71
N ILE A 20 -25.20 -16.52 5.94
CA ILE A 20 -25.14 -16.64 4.47
C ILE A 20 -24.28 -17.84 4.05
N ILE A 21 -23.10 -18.05 4.67
CA ILE A 21 -22.25 -19.20 4.37
C ILE A 21 -22.94 -20.52 4.70
N GLN A 22 -23.70 -20.59 5.81
CA GLN A 22 -24.46 -21.80 6.16
C GLN A 22 -25.55 -22.10 5.13
N SER A 23 -26.24 -21.07 4.62
CA SER A 23 -27.28 -21.24 3.59
C SER A 23 -26.71 -21.52 2.19
N LYS A 24 -25.51 -21.00 1.89
CA LYS A 24 -24.85 -21.07 0.57
C LYS A 24 -23.36 -21.35 0.77
N PRO A 25 -22.92 -22.61 1.04
CA PRO A 25 -21.53 -22.92 1.37
C PRO A 25 -20.51 -22.46 0.33
N ASP A 26 -20.86 -22.51 -0.95
CA ASP A 26 -19.97 -22.18 -2.08
C ASP A 26 -19.97 -20.67 -2.42
N ILE A 27 -20.59 -19.83 -1.61
CA ILE A 27 -20.74 -18.40 -1.95
C ILE A 27 -19.42 -17.66 -2.09
N LEU A 28 -18.40 -18.06 -1.33
CA LEU A 28 -17.05 -17.49 -1.40
C LEU A 28 -16.20 -18.10 -2.51
N ASP A 29 -16.61 -19.22 -3.12
CA ASP A 29 -15.85 -19.93 -4.14
C ASP A 29 -16.17 -19.49 -5.57
N LYS A 30 -17.18 -18.66 -5.74
CA LYS A 30 -17.52 -18.09 -7.04
C LYS A 30 -16.39 -17.23 -7.57
N GLU A 31 -15.64 -17.73 -8.57
CA GLU A 31 -14.44 -17.08 -9.11
C GLU A 31 -14.66 -15.72 -9.80
N LEU A 32 -15.92 -15.38 -10.10
CA LEU A 32 -16.33 -14.24 -10.93
C LEU A 32 -16.44 -12.91 -10.18
N PHE A 33 -15.84 -12.77 -9.01
CA PHE A 33 -15.84 -11.48 -8.31
C PHE A 33 -14.89 -10.48 -8.96
N VAL A 34 -15.43 -9.50 -9.65
CA VAL A 34 -14.67 -8.29 -10.03
C VAL A 34 -14.29 -7.53 -8.75
N GLU A 35 -15.23 -7.44 -7.79
CA GLU A 35 -15.06 -6.88 -6.45
C GLU A 35 -15.41 -7.95 -5.42
N THR A 36 -14.45 -8.32 -4.56
CA THR A 36 -14.67 -9.38 -3.55
C THR A 36 -15.26 -8.78 -2.27
N PRO A 37 -15.88 -9.62 -1.38
CA PRO A 37 -16.35 -9.15 -0.07
C PRO A 37 -15.27 -8.45 0.76
N LEU A 38 -14.01 -8.86 0.61
CA LEU A 38 -12.86 -8.22 1.24
C LEU A 38 -12.66 -6.77 0.77
N HIS A 39 -12.83 -6.50 -0.54
CA HIS A 39 -12.77 -5.13 -1.09
C HIS A 39 -13.91 -4.26 -0.58
N VAL A 40 -15.13 -4.82 -0.55
CA VAL A 40 -16.33 -4.10 -0.09
C VAL A 40 -16.21 -3.72 1.38
N ALA A 41 -15.67 -4.60 2.22
CA ALA A 41 -15.46 -4.33 3.64
C ALA A 41 -14.29 -3.37 3.90
N ALA A 42 -13.21 -3.45 3.12
CA ALA A 42 -12.05 -2.58 3.27
C ALA A 42 -12.34 -1.12 2.90
N SER A 43 -13.30 -0.87 1.99
CA SER A 43 -13.66 0.47 1.55
C SER A 43 -14.28 1.33 2.66
N PRO A 44 -15.29 0.89 3.43
CA PRO A 44 -15.81 1.62 4.58
C PRO A 44 -14.97 1.48 5.85
N GLY A 45 -13.96 0.62 5.85
CA GLY A 45 -13.09 0.39 7.00
C GLY A 45 -13.58 -0.69 7.96
N GLU A 46 -14.45 -1.60 7.51
CA GLU A 46 -14.98 -2.71 8.31
C GLU A 46 -13.90 -3.78 8.57
N THR A 47 -12.99 -3.43 9.47
CA THR A 47 -11.74 -4.15 9.70
C THR A 47 -11.96 -5.59 10.16
N ASN A 48 -12.87 -5.83 11.09
CA ASN A 48 -13.11 -7.15 11.64
C ASN A 48 -13.68 -8.10 10.57
N PHE A 49 -14.62 -7.59 9.75
CA PHE A 49 -15.17 -8.33 8.63
C PHE A 49 -14.11 -8.63 7.56
N ALA A 50 -13.28 -7.63 7.23
CA ALA A 50 -12.19 -7.80 6.26
C ALA A 50 -11.19 -8.87 6.71
N LEU A 51 -10.82 -8.89 7.99
CA LEU A 51 -9.93 -9.91 8.57
C LEU A 51 -10.57 -11.30 8.53
N GLU A 52 -11.86 -11.41 8.83
CA GLU A 52 -12.58 -12.69 8.82
C GLU A 52 -12.68 -13.25 7.39
N ILE A 53 -13.01 -12.41 6.41
CA ILE A 53 -13.00 -12.81 5.00
C ILE A 53 -11.60 -13.24 4.55
N LEU A 54 -10.56 -12.53 4.96
CA LEU A 54 -9.18 -12.88 4.60
C LEU A 54 -8.75 -14.22 5.23
N ARG A 55 -9.27 -14.55 6.42
CA ARG A 55 -9.08 -15.84 7.08
C ARG A 55 -9.79 -16.97 6.34
N LEU A 56 -11.05 -16.75 5.95
CA LEU A 56 -11.87 -17.74 5.25
C LEU A 56 -11.40 -17.98 3.80
N LYS A 57 -10.99 -16.91 3.10
CA LYS A 57 -10.57 -16.98 1.69
C LYS A 57 -9.32 -16.11 1.42
N PRO A 58 -8.12 -16.61 1.72
CA PRO A 58 -6.87 -15.85 1.51
C PRO A 58 -6.60 -15.46 0.05
N SER A 59 -7.19 -16.16 -0.92
CA SER A 59 -7.04 -15.86 -2.35
C SER A 59 -7.60 -14.48 -2.75
N PHE A 60 -8.52 -13.91 -1.97
CA PHE A 60 -9.11 -12.60 -2.26
C PHE A 60 -8.11 -11.43 -2.18
N ARG A 61 -6.93 -11.63 -1.59
CA ARG A 61 -5.87 -10.61 -1.55
C ARG A 61 -5.32 -10.21 -2.93
N ARG A 62 -5.46 -11.05 -3.96
CA ARG A 62 -4.79 -10.91 -5.29
C ARG A 62 -5.71 -10.42 -6.41
N LYS A 63 -6.80 -9.76 -6.15
CA LYS A 63 -7.68 -9.21 -7.20
C LYS A 63 -7.23 -7.80 -7.61
N ARG A 64 -7.71 -7.30 -8.76
CA ARG A 64 -7.32 -6.07 -9.50
C ARG A 64 -7.02 -4.82 -8.66
N LEU A 65 -7.76 -4.60 -7.59
CA LEU A 65 -7.47 -3.57 -6.57
C LEU A 65 -7.15 -4.33 -5.29
N SER A 66 -5.99 -4.08 -4.68
CA SER A 66 -5.71 -4.66 -3.37
C SER A 66 -6.67 -4.04 -2.34
N PRO A 67 -7.24 -4.83 -1.43
CA PRO A 67 -8.04 -4.31 -0.31
C PRO A 67 -7.31 -3.23 0.47
N LEU A 68 -5.99 -3.35 0.55
CA LEU A 68 -5.13 -2.38 1.21
C LEU A 68 -5.15 -1.01 0.49
N HIS A 69 -5.18 -1.00 -0.85
CA HIS A 69 -5.30 0.26 -1.62
C HIS A 69 -6.63 0.95 -1.37
N LEU A 70 -7.73 0.19 -1.27
CA LEU A 70 -9.05 0.77 -0.96
C LEU A 70 -9.10 1.36 0.44
N ALA A 71 -8.56 0.66 1.43
CA ALA A 71 -8.46 1.16 2.79
C ALA A 71 -7.58 2.43 2.88
N LEU A 72 -6.46 2.47 2.14
CA LEU A 72 -5.58 3.65 2.02
C LEU A 72 -6.30 4.82 1.34
N GLN A 73 -6.99 4.57 0.22
CA GLN A 73 -7.74 5.57 -0.52
C GLN A 73 -8.81 6.25 0.34
N ASN A 74 -9.46 5.48 1.20
CA ASN A 74 -10.50 5.98 2.11
C ASN A 74 -9.95 6.40 3.48
N LYS A 75 -8.63 6.47 3.65
CA LYS A 75 -7.94 6.94 4.86
C LYS A 75 -8.23 6.09 6.12
N HIS A 76 -8.54 4.82 5.97
CA HIS A 76 -8.77 3.87 7.07
C HIS A 76 -7.44 3.29 7.57
N SER A 77 -6.59 4.12 8.19
CA SER A 77 -5.23 3.75 8.64
C SER A 77 -5.21 2.55 9.60
N ASP A 78 -6.21 2.44 10.49
CA ASP A 78 -6.29 1.31 11.42
C ASP A 78 -6.60 -0.01 10.71
N THR A 79 -7.50 0.01 9.73
CA THR A 79 -7.76 -1.14 8.86
C THR A 79 -6.50 -1.58 8.14
N VAL A 80 -5.75 -0.62 7.58
CA VAL A 80 -4.46 -0.88 6.91
C VAL A 80 -3.47 -1.55 7.86
N ARG A 81 -3.26 -1.00 9.06
CA ARG A 81 -2.33 -1.56 10.06
C ARG A 81 -2.71 -2.99 10.45
N ARG A 82 -3.99 -3.26 10.67
CA ARG A 82 -4.48 -4.59 11.08
C ARG A 82 -4.40 -5.59 9.94
N LEU A 83 -4.73 -5.21 8.70
CA LEU A 83 -4.58 -6.07 7.52
C LEU A 83 -3.12 -6.46 7.29
N VAL A 84 -2.19 -5.49 7.38
CA VAL A 84 -0.75 -5.73 7.21
C VAL A 84 -0.19 -6.63 8.32
N LYS A 85 -0.64 -6.44 9.57
CA LYS A 85 -0.26 -7.31 10.70
C LYS A 85 -0.76 -8.74 10.51
N PHE A 86 -1.93 -8.92 9.91
CA PHE A 86 -2.53 -10.23 9.66
C PHE A 86 -1.87 -10.95 8.48
N ASP A 87 -1.64 -10.26 7.37
CA ASP A 87 -1.01 -10.82 6.17
C ASP A 87 -0.02 -9.80 5.55
N SER A 88 1.26 -9.99 5.86
CA SER A 88 2.35 -9.14 5.35
C SER A 88 2.49 -9.15 3.83
N LYS A 89 1.99 -10.20 3.15
CA LYS A 89 2.03 -10.32 1.69
C LYS A 89 1.18 -9.25 0.99
N LEU A 90 0.21 -8.66 1.70
CA LEU A 90 -0.62 -7.57 1.18
C LEU A 90 0.21 -6.33 0.80
N ILE A 91 1.37 -6.10 1.45
CA ILE A 91 2.25 -4.94 1.17
C ILE A 91 2.78 -4.95 -0.26
N ARG A 92 3.00 -6.14 -0.84
CA ARG A 92 3.55 -6.30 -2.19
C ARG A 92 2.50 -6.61 -3.26
N VAL A 93 1.21 -6.57 -2.91
CA VAL A 93 0.15 -6.75 -3.90
C VAL A 93 0.08 -5.52 -4.79
N LYS A 94 0.34 -5.73 -6.08
CA LYS A 94 0.28 -4.67 -7.09
C LYS A 94 -1.18 -4.37 -7.45
N GLY A 95 -1.54 -3.10 -7.40
CA GLY A 95 -2.82 -2.55 -7.84
C GLY A 95 -2.77 -2.07 -9.29
N ARG A 96 -3.55 -1.02 -9.59
CA ARG A 96 -3.52 -0.37 -10.90
C ARG A 96 -2.12 0.19 -11.20
N GLU A 97 -1.68 0.15 -12.44
CA GLU A 97 -0.35 0.64 -12.86
C GLU A 97 0.83 -0.07 -12.17
N GLY A 98 0.60 -1.25 -11.56
CA GLY A 98 1.62 -1.94 -10.80
C GLY A 98 1.99 -1.29 -9.47
N LEU A 99 1.20 -0.30 -9.00
CA LEU A 99 1.43 0.37 -7.72
C LEU A 99 1.26 -0.61 -6.57
N THR A 100 2.27 -0.73 -5.71
CA THR A 100 2.12 -1.39 -4.40
C THR A 100 1.57 -0.39 -3.37
N PRO A 101 1.10 -0.84 -2.19
CA PRO A 101 0.69 0.07 -1.11
C PRO A 101 1.74 1.12 -0.75
N LEU A 102 3.04 0.77 -0.80
CA LEU A 102 4.13 1.71 -0.57
C LEU A 102 4.16 2.83 -1.62
N HIS A 103 4.03 2.49 -2.92
CA HIS A 103 3.93 3.46 -4.00
C HIS A 103 2.68 4.35 -3.85
N PHE A 104 1.55 3.74 -3.44
CA PHE A 104 0.30 4.47 -3.26
C PHE A 104 0.44 5.53 -2.16
N VAL A 105 1.04 5.18 -1.02
CA VAL A 105 1.31 6.15 0.05
C VAL A 105 2.29 7.23 -0.42
N ALA A 106 3.32 6.88 -1.21
CA ALA A 106 4.26 7.84 -1.77
C ALA A 106 3.60 8.82 -2.77
N LYS A 107 2.57 8.38 -3.49
CA LYS A 107 1.82 9.19 -4.46
C LYS A 107 0.85 10.17 -3.81
N THR A 108 0.37 9.90 -2.60
CA THR A 108 -0.61 10.76 -1.94
C THR A 108 0.00 12.08 -1.49
N ASP A 109 -0.80 13.13 -1.56
CA ASP A 109 -0.40 14.49 -1.24
C ASP A 109 0.03 14.67 0.22
N ASP A 110 1.03 15.52 0.48
CA ASP A 110 1.55 15.81 1.81
C ASP A 110 0.69 16.88 2.54
N GLN A 111 -0.61 16.64 2.65
CA GLN A 111 -1.45 17.51 3.49
C GLN A 111 -1.00 17.38 4.95
N LEU A 112 -0.67 18.51 5.58
CA LEU A 112 -0.12 18.59 6.94
C LEU A 112 -0.87 17.79 8.01
N SER A 113 -2.19 17.67 7.87
CA SER A 113 -3.04 16.91 8.80
C SER A 113 -2.84 15.39 8.76
N PHE A 114 -2.15 14.84 7.75
CA PHE A 114 -1.94 13.40 7.57
C PHE A 114 -0.47 13.00 7.49
N ALA A 115 0.47 13.94 7.60
CA ALA A 115 1.90 13.68 7.46
C ALA A 115 2.39 12.63 8.47
N ASP A 116 2.00 12.74 9.74
CA ASP A 116 2.39 11.79 10.80
C ASP A 116 1.83 10.38 10.54
N GLN A 117 0.56 10.29 10.14
CA GLN A 117 -0.06 9.00 9.81
C GLN A 117 0.59 8.33 8.59
N LYS A 118 1.00 9.14 7.61
CA LYS A 118 1.67 8.70 6.40
C LYS A 118 3.06 8.12 6.72
N VAL A 119 3.84 8.83 7.53
CA VAL A 119 5.16 8.37 7.99
C VAL A 119 5.04 7.09 8.80
N ASP A 120 4.05 6.99 9.69
CA ASP A 120 3.79 5.76 10.46
C ASP A 120 3.44 4.56 9.54
N LEU A 121 2.62 4.77 8.51
CA LEU A 121 2.30 3.72 7.54
C LEU A 121 3.52 3.29 6.72
N LEU A 122 4.36 4.25 6.29
CA LEU A 122 5.59 3.96 5.57
C LEU A 122 6.55 3.14 6.44
N SER A 123 6.76 3.55 7.71
CA SER A 123 7.55 2.80 8.67
C SER A 123 7.04 1.39 8.81
N LYS A 124 5.73 1.25 9.05
CA LYS A 124 5.08 -0.05 9.23
C LYS A 124 5.26 -0.98 8.04
N PHE A 125 5.12 -0.46 6.81
CA PHE A 125 5.30 -1.26 5.60
C PHE A 125 6.75 -1.74 5.45
N LEU A 126 7.70 -0.87 5.70
CA LEU A 126 9.13 -1.18 5.59
C LEU A 126 9.63 -2.07 6.73
N ASP A 127 9.09 -1.93 7.94
CA ASP A 127 9.40 -2.80 9.08
C ASP A 127 8.92 -4.24 8.83
N VAL A 128 7.70 -4.38 8.26
CA VAL A 128 7.12 -5.70 7.97
C VAL A 128 7.75 -6.32 6.72
N CYS A 129 8.07 -5.51 5.71
CA CYS A 129 8.63 -5.98 4.45
C CYS A 129 9.64 -4.97 3.89
N SER A 130 10.87 -5.01 4.38
CA SER A 130 11.94 -4.10 3.95
C SER A 130 12.31 -4.22 2.47
N SER A 131 12.04 -5.37 1.83
CA SER A 131 12.25 -5.57 0.39
C SER A 131 11.23 -4.85 -0.49
N SER A 132 10.12 -4.35 0.08
CA SER A 132 9.11 -3.60 -0.68
C SER A 132 9.64 -2.27 -1.24
N ILE A 133 10.74 -1.76 -0.70
CA ILE A 133 11.41 -0.55 -1.21
C ILE A 133 11.96 -0.74 -2.63
N ASN A 134 12.30 -1.99 -3.00
CA ASN A 134 12.83 -2.35 -4.32
C ASN A 134 11.72 -2.67 -5.34
N ASP A 135 10.45 -2.69 -4.91
CA ASP A 135 9.35 -2.93 -5.83
C ASP A 135 9.23 -1.77 -6.82
N VAL A 136 8.88 -2.09 -8.05
CA VAL A 136 8.69 -1.11 -9.13
C VAL A 136 7.29 -1.23 -9.74
N THR A 137 6.80 -0.12 -10.29
CA THR A 137 5.56 -0.03 -11.06
C THR A 137 5.74 -0.65 -12.44
N ILE A 138 4.70 -0.58 -13.31
CA ILE A 138 4.83 -0.96 -14.74
C ILE A 138 5.76 -0.02 -15.53
N HIS A 139 6.04 1.18 -15.00
CA HIS A 139 6.96 2.17 -15.57
C HIS A 139 8.36 2.12 -14.94
N GLU A 140 8.68 1.00 -14.28
CA GLU A 140 9.93 0.76 -13.56
C GLU A 140 10.23 1.79 -12.45
N GLU A 141 9.20 2.52 -11.97
CA GLU A 141 9.34 3.54 -10.94
C GLU A 141 9.33 2.92 -9.53
N THR A 142 10.32 3.29 -8.71
CA THR A 142 10.32 3.00 -7.26
C THR A 142 9.43 3.97 -6.50
N ALA A 143 9.16 3.68 -5.22
CA ALA A 143 8.42 4.59 -4.34
C ALA A 143 9.10 5.97 -4.20
N LEU A 144 10.44 6.05 -4.33
CA LEU A 144 11.15 7.32 -4.34
C LEU A 144 10.92 8.12 -5.62
N HIS A 145 10.91 7.46 -6.80
CA HIS A 145 10.54 8.13 -8.06
C HIS A 145 9.16 8.76 -7.95
N ILE A 146 8.19 7.99 -7.42
CA ILE A 146 6.82 8.47 -7.21
C ILE A 146 6.79 9.64 -6.22
N ALA A 147 7.50 9.56 -5.10
CA ALA A 147 7.56 10.64 -4.10
C ALA A 147 8.10 11.94 -4.71
N VAL A 148 9.15 11.86 -5.56
CA VAL A 148 9.69 13.02 -6.28
C VAL A 148 8.67 13.60 -7.27
N LYS A 149 8.05 12.75 -8.09
CA LYS A 149 7.03 13.16 -9.09
C LYS A 149 5.79 13.78 -8.44
N SER A 150 5.39 13.29 -7.27
CA SER A 150 4.24 13.79 -6.52
C SER A 150 4.58 14.96 -5.58
N SER A 151 5.84 15.42 -5.58
CA SER A 151 6.31 16.49 -4.67
C SER A 151 6.05 16.18 -3.20
N SER A 152 6.05 14.90 -2.82
CA SER A 152 5.81 14.41 -1.46
C SER A 152 7.08 14.54 -0.61
N PHE A 153 7.32 15.73 -0.06
CA PHE A 153 8.53 16.06 0.68
C PHE A 153 8.77 15.17 1.92
N TYR A 154 7.75 15.03 2.78
CA TYR A 154 7.87 14.24 4.02
C TYR A 154 8.12 12.76 3.72
N THR A 155 7.47 12.22 2.70
CA THR A 155 7.70 10.85 2.24
C THR A 155 9.13 10.67 1.75
N LEU A 156 9.60 11.57 0.89
CA LEU A 156 10.95 11.50 0.34
C LEU A 156 12.00 11.59 1.46
N GLN A 157 11.84 12.54 2.37
CA GLN A 157 12.74 12.70 3.53
C GLN A 157 12.77 11.43 4.40
N PHE A 158 11.60 10.89 4.71
CA PHE A 158 11.49 9.67 5.51
C PHE A 158 12.20 8.49 4.81
N LEU A 159 11.92 8.26 3.51
CA LEU A 159 12.51 7.16 2.76
C LEU A 159 14.04 7.27 2.66
N LEU A 160 14.58 8.48 2.46
CA LEU A 160 16.04 8.71 2.43
C LEU A 160 16.69 8.40 3.78
N ILE A 161 16.12 8.87 4.88
CA ILE A 161 16.60 8.56 6.24
C ILE A 161 16.52 7.05 6.50
N TRP A 162 15.45 6.40 6.06
CA TRP A 162 15.30 4.96 6.22
C TRP A 162 16.35 4.18 5.42
N LEU A 163 16.63 4.57 4.15
CA LEU A 163 17.68 3.97 3.32
C LEU A 163 19.07 4.11 3.96
N GLN A 164 19.35 5.28 4.52
CA GLN A 164 20.61 5.53 5.24
C GLN A 164 20.77 4.59 6.44
N LYS A 165 19.73 4.46 7.27
CA LYS A 165 19.75 3.60 8.46
C LYS A 165 19.86 2.11 8.13
N THR A 166 19.36 1.69 6.97
CA THR A 166 19.31 0.27 6.57
C THR A 166 20.40 -0.12 5.59
N TYR A 167 21.28 0.82 5.20
CA TYR A 167 22.36 0.62 4.22
C TYR A 167 21.85 0.07 2.87
N LYS A 168 20.64 0.48 2.45
CA LYS A 168 20.04 0.08 1.18
C LYS A 168 20.13 1.15 0.09
N GLY A 169 21.26 1.84 0.00
CA GLY A 169 21.50 2.92 -0.97
C GLY A 169 21.41 2.49 -2.44
N GLU A 170 21.56 1.21 -2.73
CA GLU A 170 21.44 0.64 -4.08
C GLU A 170 20.13 0.99 -4.80
N VAL A 171 19.03 1.22 -4.04
CA VAL A 171 17.74 1.64 -4.59
C VAL A 171 17.83 2.97 -5.33
N LEU A 172 18.76 3.83 -4.95
CA LEU A 172 18.99 5.13 -5.59
C LEU A 172 19.56 5.02 -7.01
N CYS A 173 20.14 3.88 -7.35
CA CYS A 173 20.69 3.58 -8.68
C CYS A 173 19.64 2.98 -9.62
N LEU A 174 18.47 2.56 -9.12
CA LEU A 174 17.40 2.02 -9.95
C LEU A 174 16.87 3.11 -10.89
N THR A 175 16.67 2.75 -12.15
CA THR A 175 16.18 3.65 -13.21
C THR A 175 14.72 3.39 -13.52
N ASP A 176 14.00 4.43 -13.91
CA ASP A 176 12.66 4.30 -14.50
C ASP A 176 12.76 3.90 -15.99
N GLU A 177 11.63 3.65 -16.65
CA GLU A 177 11.54 3.31 -18.08
C GLU A 177 12.19 4.36 -19.00
N GLY A 178 12.36 5.60 -18.53
CA GLY A 178 13.07 6.68 -19.22
C GLY A 178 14.57 6.70 -18.96
N GLY A 179 15.12 5.69 -18.26
CA GLY A 179 16.53 5.61 -17.91
C GLY A 179 17.00 6.63 -16.86
N LYS A 180 16.06 7.25 -16.13
CA LYS A 180 16.38 8.23 -15.08
C LYS A 180 16.56 7.52 -13.75
N ALA A 181 17.77 7.56 -13.20
CA ALA A 181 18.01 7.04 -11.87
C ALA A 181 17.27 7.85 -10.79
N THR A 182 16.81 7.16 -9.76
CA THR A 182 16.16 7.78 -8.59
C THR A 182 16.99 8.94 -8.03
N LEU A 183 18.29 8.74 -7.89
CA LEU A 183 19.22 9.76 -7.41
C LEU A 183 19.20 11.03 -8.30
N CYS A 184 19.20 10.88 -9.63
CA CYS A 184 19.12 12.01 -10.55
C CYS A 184 17.80 12.78 -10.42
N CYS A 185 16.70 12.07 -10.20
CA CYS A 185 15.40 12.68 -9.97
C CYS A 185 15.40 13.51 -8.67
N ILE A 186 15.97 12.99 -7.59
CA ILE A 186 16.07 13.67 -6.29
C ILE A 186 16.95 14.92 -6.40
N LEU A 187 18.12 14.84 -7.05
CA LEU A 187 19.03 15.97 -7.20
C LEU A 187 18.45 17.11 -8.05
N ARG A 188 17.53 16.82 -8.97
CA ARG A 188 16.82 17.82 -9.78
C ARG A 188 15.58 18.38 -9.11
N CYS A 189 15.15 17.79 -8.00
CA CYS A 189 13.97 18.23 -7.27
C CYS A 189 14.21 19.63 -6.64
N PRO A 190 13.19 20.54 -6.64
CA PRO A 190 13.32 21.89 -6.11
C PRO A 190 13.48 21.97 -4.58
N PHE A 191 13.46 20.85 -3.88
CA PHE A 191 13.60 20.77 -2.42
C PHE A 191 15.06 21.02 -1.99
N HIS A 192 15.46 22.28 -1.92
CA HIS A 192 16.83 22.70 -1.57
C HIS A 192 17.33 22.14 -0.24
N ASN A 193 16.47 21.93 0.74
CA ASN A 193 16.84 21.47 2.08
C ASN A 193 17.26 19.99 2.14
N LEU A 194 16.91 19.18 1.14
CA LEU A 194 17.33 17.77 1.07
C LEU A 194 18.75 17.60 0.52
N ARG A 195 19.29 18.63 -0.14
CA ARG A 195 20.59 18.54 -0.83
C ARG A 195 21.79 18.44 0.12
N HIS A 196 21.66 18.85 1.38
CA HIS A 196 22.84 19.10 2.22
C HIS A 196 23.13 18.10 3.33
N ALA A 197 22.23 17.21 3.73
CA ALA A 197 22.50 16.41 4.93
C ALA A 197 22.49 14.87 4.75
N SER A 198 21.75 14.32 3.79
CA SER A 198 21.51 12.86 3.79
C SER A 198 21.91 12.13 2.51
N ILE A 199 22.07 12.82 1.37
CA ILE A 199 22.25 12.15 0.08
C ILE A 199 23.72 11.77 -0.17
N TYR A 200 24.67 12.62 0.25
CA TYR A 200 26.09 12.37 0.03
C TYR A 200 26.66 11.20 0.85
N SER A 201 26.02 10.83 1.94
CA SER A 201 26.41 9.66 2.73
C SER A 201 25.81 8.34 2.23
N LEU A 202 24.92 8.38 1.24
CA LEU A 202 24.24 7.22 0.65
C LEU A 202 24.87 6.74 -0.66
N VAL A 203 25.73 7.56 -1.26
CA VAL A 203 26.43 7.20 -2.50
C VAL A 203 27.76 6.57 -2.09
N PRO A 204 28.05 5.33 -2.53
CA PRO A 204 29.32 4.67 -2.28
C PRO A 204 30.48 5.37 -2.97
#